data_e0064ef96fbddb041b23ae3b9a5ebeb5
#
_entry.id   e0064ef96fbddb041b23ae3b9a5ebeb5
#
_cell.length_a   1.000
_cell.length_b   1.000
_cell.length_c   1.000
_cell.angle_alpha   90.00
_cell.angle_beta   90.00
_cell.angle_gamma   90.00
#
_symmetry.space_group_name_H-M   'P 1'
#
loop_
_entity.id
_entity.type
_entity.pdbx_description
1 polymer ?
#
loop_
_entity_poly.entity_id
_entity_poly.type
_entity_poly.pdbx_seq_one_letter_code
_entity_poly.pdbx_strand_id
1 'polypeptide(L)'
;MTDRLELLAVVALGFLLDQVLGDPHWLYHPVRLIGAYISFLEKGIRKLFGEGERALLAGGVVLVILVTGTTAVVSGGILYACGRISPWLRFLASVILCYQLFAVKSLKDESMKVYRELKKDDLEAARYAVSMIVGRDTKVLDMTGVTKAAVETVAENTSDGVAAPLFYMAIGGPVLGWVYKAVNTMDSMVGYKNDKYLYLGRAAAKLDDVLNFIPSRLCAWIMIFAAYLPSKGHEFDGKNAKKIFLRDRFNHASPNSAQTESVCAGALRVRLAGDAWYFGKLVKKKYIGDDLRPVEPEDIRRANRLLYRTSWILMGICAVWEAAMEILSKL
;
A
#
# COMPACT_ATOMS: atom_id res chain seq x y z
N MET A 1 -21.40 -20.24 -1.98
CA MET A 1 -19.91 -20.14 -2.02
C MET A 1 -19.55 -19.64 -3.40
N THR A 2 -18.70 -18.65 -3.51
CA THR A 2 -18.17 -18.21 -4.82
C THR A 2 -17.23 -19.30 -5.30
N ASP A 3 -17.39 -19.75 -6.55
CA ASP A 3 -16.47 -20.67 -7.22
C ASP A 3 -15.06 -20.03 -7.17
N ARG A 4 -14.06 -20.78 -6.74
CA ARG A 4 -12.68 -20.30 -6.63
C ARG A 4 -12.12 -19.86 -7.98
N LEU A 5 -12.55 -20.50 -9.06
CA LEU A 5 -12.18 -20.09 -10.42
C LEU A 5 -12.85 -18.76 -10.82
N GLU A 6 -14.11 -18.52 -10.41
CA GLU A 6 -14.75 -17.21 -10.59
C GLU A 6 -13.98 -16.12 -9.83
N LEU A 7 -13.58 -16.38 -8.58
CA LEU A 7 -12.78 -15.44 -7.78
C LEU A 7 -11.44 -15.14 -8.44
N LEU A 8 -10.74 -16.19 -8.90
CA LEU A 8 -9.48 -16.02 -9.64
C LEU A 8 -9.69 -15.16 -10.90
N ALA A 9 -10.73 -15.42 -11.68
CA ALA A 9 -11.02 -14.64 -12.89
C ALA A 9 -11.29 -13.16 -12.56
N VAL A 10 -12.07 -12.90 -11.51
CA VAL A 10 -12.38 -11.53 -11.04
C VAL A 10 -11.12 -10.79 -10.61
N VAL A 11 -10.27 -11.42 -9.80
CA VAL A 11 -9.03 -10.82 -9.29
C VAL A 11 -8.02 -10.61 -10.42
N ALA A 12 -7.86 -11.59 -11.33
CA ALA A 12 -6.95 -11.50 -12.47
C ALA A 12 -7.36 -10.39 -13.45
N LEU A 13 -8.65 -10.29 -13.77
CA LEU A 13 -9.17 -9.22 -14.62
C LEU A 13 -9.03 -7.86 -13.95
N GLY A 14 -9.30 -7.75 -12.64
CA GLY A 14 -9.07 -6.53 -11.87
C GLY A 14 -7.60 -6.09 -11.89
N PHE A 15 -6.67 -7.04 -11.70
CA PHE A 15 -5.23 -6.80 -11.80
C PHE A 15 -4.83 -6.32 -13.21
N LEU A 16 -5.32 -6.97 -14.26
CA LEU A 16 -5.02 -6.57 -15.66
C LEU A 16 -5.57 -5.19 -15.97
N LEU A 17 -6.77 -4.86 -15.49
CA LEU A 17 -7.34 -3.52 -15.66
C LEU A 17 -6.48 -2.45 -14.97
N ASP A 18 -5.96 -2.70 -13.77
CA ASP A 18 -5.03 -1.78 -13.11
C ASP A 18 -3.76 -1.57 -13.95
N GLN A 19 -3.18 -2.64 -14.53
CA GLN A 19 -1.99 -2.51 -15.39
C GLN A 19 -2.23 -1.60 -16.60
N VAL A 20 -3.46 -1.55 -17.11
CA VAL A 20 -3.81 -0.76 -18.30
C VAL A 20 -4.31 0.64 -17.94
N LEU A 21 -5.25 0.73 -17.00
CA LEU A 21 -5.94 1.99 -16.69
C LEU A 21 -5.25 2.79 -15.57
N GLY A 22 -4.74 2.12 -14.52
CA GLY A 22 -4.33 2.80 -13.29
C GLY A 22 -5.51 3.52 -12.63
N ASP A 23 -5.27 4.69 -12.04
CA ASP A 23 -6.31 5.53 -11.42
C ASP A 23 -6.57 6.79 -12.27
N PRO A 24 -7.39 6.70 -13.32
CA PRO A 24 -7.65 7.83 -14.18
C PRO A 24 -8.46 8.90 -13.45
N HIS A 25 -8.08 10.17 -13.57
CA HIS A 25 -8.68 11.30 -12.84
C HIS A 25 -10.19 11.48 -13.06
N TRP A 26 -10.74 11.00 -14.18
CA TRP A 26 -12.16 11.06 -14.49
C TRP A 26 -12.99 10.00 -13.73
N LEU A 27 -12.36 8.92 -13.27
CA LEU A 27 -13.01 7.88 -12.48
C LEU A 27 -12.88 8.21 -10.99
N TYR A 28 -14.02 8.43 -10.34
CA TYR A 28 -14.02 8.74 -8.92
C TYR A 28 -13.61 7.50 -8.11
N HIS A 29 -12.47 7.61 -7.42
CA HIS A 29 -11.95 6.48 -6.65
C HIS A 29 -12.67 6.35 -5.29
N PRO A 30 -13.23 5.15 -4.93
CA PRO A 30 -13.98 4.96 -3.69
C PRO A 30 -13.19 5.27 -2.41
N VAL A 31 -11.86 5.16 -2.41
CA VAL A 31 -11.00 5.59 -1.30
C VAL A 31 -11.26 7.04 -0.89
N ARG A 32 -11.61 7.92 -1.84
CA ARG A 32 -11.94 9.32 -1.54
C ARG A 32 -13.26 9.45 -0.75
N LEU A 33 -14.24 8.56 -1.03
CA LEU A 33 -15.47 8.47 -0.24
C LEU A 33 -15.18 7.96 1.16
N ILE A 34 -14.35 6.92 1.28
CA ILE A 34 -13.91 6.39 2.58
C ILE A 34 -13.20 7.49 3.36
N GLY A 35 -12.27 8.23 2.74
CA GLY A 35 -11.58 9.35 3.38
C GLY A 35 -12.52 10.48 3.85
N ALA A 36 -13.48 10.85 3.03
CA ALA A 36 -14.50 11.84 3.41
C ALA A 36 -15.36 11.34 4.60
N TYR A 37 -15.73 10.06 4.59
CA TYR A 37 -16.49 9.43 5.65
C TYR A 37 -15.68 9.35 6.97
N ILE A 38 -14.40 9.00 6.90
CA ILE A 38 -13.48 9.04 8.06
C ILE A 38 -13.44 10.44 8.66
N SER A 39 -13.28 11.47 7.83
CA SER A 39 -13.23 12.87 8.28
C SER A 39 -14.57 13.33 8.89
N PHE A 40 -15.68 12.88 8.34
CA PHE A 40 -17.02 13.15 8.89
C PHE A 40 -17.20 12.50 10.26
N LEU A 41 -16.86 11.22 10.38
CA LEU A 41 -16.96 10.49 11.64
C LEU A 41 -16.00 11.04 12.70
N GLU A 42 -14.74 11.39 12.34
CA GLU A 42 -13.78 12.01 13.26
C GLU A 42 -14.39 13.23 13.95
N LYS A 43 -14.99 14.15 13.17
CA LYS A 43 -15.62 15.36 13.71
C LYS A 43 -16.79 15.03 14.64
N GLY A 44 -17.63 14.06 14.26
CA GLY A 44 -18.75 13.61 15.10
C GLY A 44 -18.31 12.96 16.40
N ILE A 45 -17.29 12.09 16.33
CA ILE A 45 -16.73 11.39 17.48
C ILE A 45 -16.11 12.38 18.47
N ARG A 46 -15.31 13.33 18.00
CA ARG A 46 -14.71 14.37 18.87
C ARG A 46 -15.80 15.21 19.57
N LYS A 47 -16.86 15.56 18.85
CA LYS A 47 -17.99 16.31 19.43
C LYS A 47 -18.76 15.49 20.48
N LEU A 48 -18.93 14.19 20.26
CA LEU A 48 -19.73 13.31 21.13
C LEU A 48 -18.96 12.80 22.34
N PHE A 49 -17.71 12.38 22.14
CA PHE A 49 -16.90 11.78 23.19
C PHE A 49 -16.04 12.80 23.95
N GLY A 50 -15.76 13.98 23.35
CA GLY A 50 -14.83 14.98 23.87
C GLY A 50 -13.37 14.69 23.58
N GLU A 51 -12.46 15.50 24.14
CA GLU A 51 -11.02 15.50 23.83
C GLU A 51 -10.16 14.76 24.87
N GLY A 52 -10.76 14.09 25.86
CA GLY A 52 -10.03 13.33 26.85
C GLY A 52 -9.39 12.06 26.26
N GLU A 53 -8.22 11.68 26.77
CA GLU A 53 -7.46 10.52 26.24
C GLU A 53 -8.27 9.23 26.15
N ARG A 54 -8.98 8.87 27.23
CA ARG A 54 -9.83 7.64 27.26
C ARG A 54 -11.01 7.76 26.29
N ALA A 55 -11.59 8.93 26.20
CA ALA A 55 -12.70 9.21 25.28
C ALA A 55 -12.24 9.08 23.82
N LEU A 56 -11.08 9.64 23.48
CA LEU A 56 -10.51 9.53 22.13
C LEU A 56 -10.08 8.08 21.80
N LEU A 57 -9.56 7.31 22.77
CA LEU A 57 -9.29 5.89 22.55
C LEU A 57 -10.56 5.09 22.24
N ALA A 58 -11.62 5.28 23.02
CA ALA A 58 -12.92 4.65 22.78
C ALA A 58 -13.52 5.11 21.44
N GLY A 59 -13.46 6.41 21.15
CA GLY A 59 -13.87 7.00 19.88
C GLY A 59 -13.12 6.43 18.68
N GLY A 60 -11.81 6.17 18.83
CA GLY A 60 -11.00 5.52 17.80
C GLY A 60 -11.45 4.09 17.49
N VAL A 61 -11.84 3.32 18.52
CA VAL A 61 -12.41 1.97 18.31
C VAL A 61 -13.75 2.07 17.58
N VAL A 62 -14.61 3.01 17.97
CA VAL A 62 -15.90 3.26 17.30
C VAL A 62 -15.68 3.67 15.84
N LEU A 63 -14.68 4.54 15.56
CA LEU A 63 -14.31 4.92 14.20
C LEU A 63 -13.95 3.69 13.35
N VAL A 64 -13.10 2.81 13.87
CA VAL A 64 -12.71 1.57 13.17
C VAL A 64 -13.92 0.70 12.88
N ILE A 65 -14.79 0.45 13.86
CA ILE A 65 -15.99 -0.40 13.69
C ILE A 65 -16.93 0.21 12.64
N LEU A 66 -17.18 1.51 12.70
CA LEU A 66 -18.09 2.17 11.77
C LEU A 66 -17.53 2.18 10.35
N VAL A 67 -16.27 2.52 10.15
CA VAL A 67 -15.67 2.61 8.81
C VAL A 67 -15.56 1.21 8.18
N THR A 68 -15.06 0.21 8.91
CA THR A 68 -14.95 -1.16 8.38
C THR A 68 -16.30 -1.80 8.15
N GLY A 69 -17.23 -1.67 9.10
CA GLY A 69 -18.58 -2.21 9.00
C GLY A 69 -19.37 -1.59 7.83
N THR A 70 -19.35 -0.26 7.71
CA THR A 70 -20.00 0.42 6.59
C THR A 70 -19.38 0.01 5.25
N THR A 71 -18.05 -0.08 5.17
CA THR A 71 -17.37 -0.52 3.94
C THR A 71 -17.76 -1.94 3.56
N ALA A 72 -17.82 -2.87 4.53
CA ALA A 72 -18.27 -4.24 4.28
C ALA A 72 -19.74 -4.31 3.79
N VAL A 73 -20.62 -3.55 4.47
CA VAL A 73 -22.06 -3.52 4.12
C VAL A 73 -22.28 -2.89 2.75
N VAL A 74 -21.60 -1.79 2.43
CA VAL A 74 -21.76 -1.10 1.13
C VAL A 74 -21.19 -1.96 0.00
N SER A 75 -19.95 -2.46 0.11
CA SER A 75 -19.36 -3.28 -0.94
C SER A 75 -20.09 -4.62 -1.12
N GLY A 76 -20.45 -5.29 -0.02
CA GLY A 76 -21.25 -6.50 -0.05
C GLY A 76 -22.68 -6.28 -0.57
N GLY A 77 -23.30 -5.17 -0.17
CA GLY A 77 -24.64 -4.74 -0.63
C GLY A 77 -24.68 -4.47 -2.13
N ILE A 78 -23.65 -3.80 -2.69
CA ILE A 78 -23.52 -3.60 -4.14
C ILE A 78 -23.49 -4.95 -4.86
N LEU A 79 -22.62 -5.87 -4.41
CA LEU A 79 -22.48 -7.18 -5.05
C LEU A 79 -23.76 -8.02 -4.91
N TYR A 80 -24.43 -7.96 -3.75
CA TYR A 80 -25.71 -8.62 -3.53
C TYR A 80 -26.78 -8.06 -4.48
N ALA A 81 -26.95 -6.76 -4.53
CA ALA A 81 -27.92 -6.10 -5.40
C ALA A 81 -27.67 -6.42 -6.90
N CYS A 82 -26.40 -6.33 -7.35
CA CYS A 82 -26.03 -6.74 -8.69
C CYS A 82 -26.36 -8.20 -8.97
N GLY A 83 -26.09 -9.10 -8.02
CA GLY A 83 -26.38 -10.53 -8.15
C GLY A 83 -27.86 -10.86 -8.19
N ARG A 84 -28.72 -10.02 -7.58
CA ARG A 84 -30.18 -10.15 -7.67
C ARG A 84 -30.73 -9.78 -9.06
N ILE A 85 -30.00 -8.95 -9.80
CA ILE A 85 -30.35 -8.56 -11.18
C ILE A 85 -29.79 -9.60 -12.17
N SER A 86 -28.49 -9.89 -12.09
CA SER A 86 -27.83 -10.84 -12.99
C SER A 86 -26.49 -11.32 -12.40
N PRO A 87 -26.13 -12.62 -12.56
CA PRO A 87 -24.81 -13.13 -12.22
C PRO A 87 -23.67 -12.38 -12.96
N TRP A 88 -23.90 -12.02 -14.21
CA TRP A 88 -22.94 -11.25 -15.01
C TRP A 88 -22.70 -9.84 -14.46
N LEU A 89 -23.78 -9.19 -13.99
CA LEU A 89 -23.64 -7.86 -13.38
C LEU A 89 -22.84 -7.93 -12.08
N ARG A 90 -23.06 -8.97 -11.25
CA ARG A 90 -22.25 -9.23 -10.05
C ARG A 90 -20.78 -9.47 -10.41
N PHE A 91 -20.52 -10.28 -11.44
CA PHE A 91 -19.16 -10.55 -11.91
C PHE A 91 -18.46 -9.25 -12.33
N LEU A 92 -19.08 -8.45 -13.18
CA LEU A 92 -18.52 -7.16 -13.63
C LEU A 92 -18.29 -6.19 -12.47
N ALA A 93 -19.24 -6.07 -11.57
CA ALA A 93 -19.10 -5.24 -10.37
C ALA A 93 -17.93 -5.71 -9.48
N SER A 94 -17.76 -7.04 -9.34
CA SER A 94 -16.63 -7.63 -8.61
C SER A 94 -15.30 -7.31 -9.27
N VAL A 95 -15.19 -7.39 -10.59
CA VAL A 95 -13.99 -7.01 -11.36
C VAL A 95 -13.64 -5.55 -11.15
N ILE A 96 -14.64 -4.65 -11.22
CA ILE A 96 -14.43 -3.21 -11.01
C ILE A 96 -13.95 -2.93 -9.57
N LEU A 97 -14.58 -3.57 -8.58
CA LEU A 97 -14.18 -3.41 -7.19
C LEU A 97 -12.75 -3.96 -6.95
N CYS A 98 -12.38 -5.08 -7.55
CA CYS A 98 -11.01 -5.61 -7.48
C CYS A 98 -10.00 -4.68 -8.17
N TYR A 99 -10.32 -4.17 -9.35
CA TYR A 99 -9.47 -3.24 -10.09
C TYR A 99 -9.09 -2.02 -9.24
N GLN A 100 -10.07 -1.40 -8.58
CA GLN A 100 -9.85 -0.21 -7.76
C GLN A 100 -9.12 -0.46 -6.43
N LEU A 101 -8.81 -1.72 -6.09
CA LEU A 101 -8.00 -2.06 -4.91
C LEU A 101 -6.51 -2.10 -5.21
N PHE A 102 -6.13 -2.35 -6.46
CA PHE A 102 -4.73 -2.36 -6.88
C PHE A 102 -4.20 -0.94 -7.11
N ALA A 103 -2.90 -0.77 -6.89
CA ALA A 103 -2.23 0.50 -7.07
C ALA A 103 -0.90 0.37 -7.85
N VAL A 104 -0.72 -0.68 -8.68
CA VAL A 104 0.56 -0.94 -9.36
C VAL A 104 0.87 0.18 -10.35
N LYS A 105 -0.08 0.46 -11.26
CA LYS A 105 0.13 1.48 -12.28
C LYS A 105 0.10 2.88 -11.70
N SER A 106 -0.80 3.18 -10.77
CA SER A 106 -0.88 4.51 -10.15
C SER A 106 0.39 4.84 -9.35
N LEU A 107 0.97 3.90 -8.59
CA LEU A 107 2.25 4.08 -7.92
C LEU A 107 3.38 4.41 -8.91
N LYS A 108 3.45 3.66 -10.01
CA LYS A 108 4.41 3.95 -11.07
C LYS A 108 4.17 5.34 -11.66
N ASP A 109 2.96 5.66 -12.06
CA ASP A 109 2.65 6.91 -12.76
C ASP A 109 2.95 8.12 -11.85
N GLU A 110 2.59 8.06 -10.57
CA GLU A 110 2.85 9.13 -9.62
C GLU A 110 4.34 9.26 -9.27
N SER A 111 5.03 8.17 -8.98
CA SER A 111 6.48 8.21 -8.71
C SER A 111 7.29 8.64 -9.94
N MET A 112 6.83 8.32 -11.13
CA MET A 112 7.45 8.77 -12.38
C MET A 112 7.21 10.25 -12.68
N LYS A 113 6.23 10.92 -12.06
CA LYS A 113 6.14 12.40 -12.07
C LYS A 113 7.32 12.98 -11.30
N VAL A 114 7.62 12.45 -10.12
CA VAL A 114 8.80 12.86 -9.32
C VAL A 114 10.10 12.68 -10.14
N TYR A 115 10.28 11.49 -10.73
CA TYR A 115 11.44 11.21 -11.59
C TYR A 115 11.63 12.24 -12.70
N ARG A 116 10.54 12.60 -13.39
CA ARG A 116 10.61 13.56 -14.51
C ARG A 116 11.08 14.95 -14.08
N GLU A 117 10.62 15.42 -12.93
CA GLU A 117 11.04 16.75 -12.42
C GLU A 117 12.48 16.71 -11.89
N LEU A 118 12.90 15.62 -11.24
CA LEU A 118 14.30 15.40 -10.86
C LEU A 118 15.24 15.38 -12.08
N LYS A 119 14.81 14.82 -13.21
CA LYS A 119 15.61 14.79 -14.46
C LYS A 119 15.70 16.16 -15.15
N LYS A 120 14.79 17.08 -14.84
CA LYS A 120 14.86 18.48 -15.30
C LYS A 120 15.68 19.36 -14.37
N ASP A 121 16.19 18.81 -13.25
CA ASP A 121 16.86 19.55 -12.17
C ASP A 121 15.94 20.59 -11.49
N ASP A 122 14.60 20.38 -11.58
CA ASP A 122 13.59 21.24 -10.94
C ASP A 122 13.23 20.69 -9.56
N LEU A 123 13.96 21.16 -8.53
CA LEU A 123 13.76 20.71 -7.15
C LEU A 123 12.38 21.09 -6.60
N GLU A 124 11.87 22.28 -6.92
CA GLU A 124 10.55 22.71 -6.39
C GLU A 124 9.41 21.90 -6.98
N ALA A 125 9.42 21.65 -8.29
CA ALA A 125 8.44 20.78 -8.92
C ALA A 125 8.57 19.32 -8.42
N ALA A 126 9.80 18.83 -8.19
CA ALA A 126 10.03 17.50 -7.64
C ALA A 126 9.52 17.37 -6.18
N ARG A 127 9.72 18.40 -5.34
CA ARG A 127 9.16 18.49 -3.98
C ARG A 127 7.63 18.48 -3.99
N TYR A 128 7.04 19.22 -4.91
CA TYR A 128 5.59 19.20 -5.09
C TYR A 128 5.09 17.82 -5.52
N ALA A 129 5.70 17.23 -6.53
CA ALA A 129 5.31 15.91 -7.03
C ALA A 129 5.42 14.83 -5.92
N VAL A 130 6.52 14.82 -5.15
CA VAL A 130 6.67 13.83 -4.07
C VAL A 130 5.71 14.09 -2.91
N SER A 131 5.31 15.35 -2.64
CA SER A 131 4.33 15.67 -1.59
C SER A 131 2.94 15.06 -1.83
N MET A 132 2.64 14.69 -3.08
CA MET A 132 1.39 14.03 -3.43
C MET A 132 1.35 12.55 -3.05
N ILE A 133 2.50 11.95 -2.73
CA ILE A 133 2.62 10.51 -2.46
C ILE A 133 3.28 10.17 -1.11
N VAL A 134 3.73 11.17 -0.34
CA VAL A 134 4.34 10.98 0.99
C VAL A 134 3.64 11.79 2.07
N GLY A 135 3.66 11.31 3.30
CA GLY A 135 3.09 12.01 4.46
C GLY A 135 4.08 12.90 5.23
N ARG A 136 5.34 13.02 4.77
CA ARG A 136 6.38 13.84 5.42
C ARG A 136 6.46 15.24 4.83
N ASP A 137 7.12 16.16 5.55
CA ASP A 137 7.39 17.51 5.07
C ASP A 137 8.41 17.48 3.92
N THR A 138 8.01 17.90 2.72
CA THR A 138 8.84 17.78 1.51
C THR A 138 9.64 19.04 1.20
N LYS A 139 9.25 20.20 1.75
CA LYS A 139 9.88 21.51 1.46
C LYS A 139 11.37 21.58 1.87
N VAL A 140 11.77 20.75 2.83
CA VAL A 140 13.16 20.70 3.35
C VAL A 140 14.04 19.67 2.64
N LEU A 141 13.50 18.87 1.73
CA LEU A 141 14.23 17.81 1.05
C LEU A 141 15.09 18.39 -0.08
N ASP A 142 16.33 17.92 -0.18
CA ASP A 142 17.16 18.07 -1.38
C ASP A 142 16.79 17.03 -2.46
N MET A 143 17.45 17.05 -3.60
CA MET A 143 17.22 16.13 -4.71
C MET A 143 17.34 14.65 -4.29
N THR A 144 18.34 14.36 -3.45
CA THR A 144 18.57 13.03 -2.90
C THR A 144 17.44 12.62 -1.95
N GLY A 145 17.02 13.52 -1.06
CA GLY A 145 15.91 13.31 -0.13
C GLY A 145 14.58 13.07 -0.83
N VAL A 146 14.30 13.83 -1.91
CA VAL A 146 13.11 13.62 -2.76
C VAL A 146 13.16 12.25 -3.43
N THR A 147 14.32 11.87 -3.98
CA THR A 147 14.51 10.56 -4.62
C THR A 147 14.29 9.42 -3.61
N LYS A 148 14.91 9.49 -2.43
CA LYS A 148 14.73 8.50 -1.35
C LYS A 148 13.26 8.36 -0.98
N ALA A 149 12.58 9.49 -0.75
CA ALA A 149 11.17 9.49 -0.37
C ALA A 149 10.29 8.78 -1.41
N ALA A 150 10.53 9.03 -2.70
CA ALA A 150 9.80 8.35 -3.79
C ALA A 150 10.10 6.84 -3.83
N VAL A 151 11.37 6.43 -3.68
CA VAL A 151 11.78 5.01 -3.67
C VAL A 151 11.17 4.28 -2.47
N GLU A 152 11.21 4.86 -1.27
CA GLU A 152 10.61 4.34 -0.05
C GLU A 152 9.11 4.12 -0.24
N THR A 153 8.41 5.12 -0.78
CA THR A 153 6.95 5.03 -1.03
C THR A 153 6.61 3.89 -2.01
N VAL A 154 7.36 3.73 -3.09
CA VAL A 154 7.16 2.62 -4.04
C VAL A 154 7.41 1.28 -3.35
N ALA A 155 8.46 1.18 -2.54
CA ALA A 155 8.81 -0.05 -1.83
C ALA A 155 7.74 -0.44 -0.79
N GLU A 156 7.32 0.49 0.07
CA GLU A 156 6.29 0.29 1.09
C GLU A 156 4.95 -0.09 0.44
N ASN A 157 4.51 0.68 -0.56
CA ASN A 157 3.24 0.43 -1.23
C ASN A 157 3.23 -0.80 -2.15
N THR A 158 4.38 -1.41 -2.45
CA THR A 158 4.41 -2.77 -3.03
C THR A 158 3.72 -3.77 -2.10
N SER A 159 3.86 -3.60 -0.78
CA SER A 159 3.07 -4.36 0.20
C SER A 159 1.63 -3.84 0.31
N ASP A 160 1.45 -2.58 0.68
CA ASP A 160 0.17 -2.04 1.14
C ASP A 160 -0.82 -1.74 0.01
N GLY A 161 -0.31 -1.45 -1.18
CA GLY A 161 -1.09 -1.15 -2.38
C GLY A 161 -1.26 -2.32 -3.34
N VAL A 162 -0.53 -3.43 -3.15
CA VAL A 162 -0.59 -4.58 -4.07
C VAL A 162 -0.70 -5.91 -3.33
N ALA A 163 0.30 -6.27 -2.51
CA ALA A 163 0.35 -7.60 -1.89
C ALA A 163 -0.78 -7.82 -0.88
N ALA A 164 -1.03 -6.84 -0.01
CA ALA A 164 -2.06 -6.96 1.00
C ALA A 164 -3.48 -6.92 0.40
N PRO A 165 -3.85 -6.01 -0.52
CA PRO A 165 -5.11 -6.12 -1.23
C PRO A 165 -5.30 -7.49 -1.90
N LEU A 166 -4.30 -8.00 -2.63
CA LEU A 166 -4.37 -9.29 -3.28
C LEU A 166 -4.58 -10.43 -2.28
N PHE A 167 -3.84 -10.41 -1.16
CA PHE A 167 -3.98 -11.41 -0.10
C PHE A 167 -5.40 -11.45 0.47
N TYR A 168 -6.00 -10.30 0.77
CA TYR A 168 -7.35 -10.23 1.33
C TYR A 168 -8.42 -10.55 0.28
N MET A 169 -8.20 -10.20 -0.98
CA MET A 169 -9.09 -10.60 -2.07
C MET A 169 -9.08 -12.12 -2.29
N ALA A 170 -7.92 -12.76 -2.22
CA ALA A 170 -7.81 -14.22 -2.33
C ALA A 170 -8.53 -14.97 -1.21
N ILE A 171 -8.59 -14.40 0.01
CA ILE A 171 -9.28 -15.03 1.15
C ILE A 171 -10.78 -14.80 1.11
N GLY A 172 -11.24 -13.56 0.90
CA GLY A 172 -12.64 -13.16 1.08
C GLY A 172 -13.20 -12.28 -0.03
N GLY A 173 -12.58 -12.31 -1.21
CA GLY A 173 -13.03 -11.58 -2.38
C GLY A 173 -12.94 -10.05 -2.23
N PRO A 174 -13.58 -9.31 -3.13
CA PRO A 174 -13.49 -7.85 -3.15
C PRO A 174 -13.97 -7.18 -1.85
N VAL A 175 -14.92 -7.76 -1.15
CA VAL A 175 -15.44 -7.19 0.12
C VAL A 175 -14.34 -7.13 1.18
N LEU A 176 -13.62 -8.23 1.39
CA LEU A 176 -12.52 -8.25 2.38
C LEU A 176 -11.35 -7.37 1.94
N GLY A 177 -11.07 -7.31 0.64
CA GLY A 177 -10.11 -6.36 0.08
C GLY A 177 -10.46 -4.90 0.39
N TRP A 178 -11.73 -4.52 0.28
CA TRP A 178 -12.20 -3.18 0.62
C TRP A 178 -12.17 -2.89 2.11
N VAL A 179 -12.47 -3.86 2.97
CA VAL A 179 -12.32 -3.74 4.42
C VAL A 179 -10.86 -3.46 4.78
N TYR A 180 -9.92 -4.22 4.21
CA TYR A 180 -8.50 -3.97 4.37
C TYR A 180 -8.15 -2.54 3.90
N LYS A 181 -8.58 -2.15 2.70
CA LYS A 181 -8.29 -0.82 2.14
C LYS A 181 -8.84 0.32 3.01
N ALA A 182 -10.00 0.11 3.64
CA ALA A 182 -10.57 1.07 4.58
C ALA A 182 -9.71 1.24 5.84
N VAL A 183 -9.16 0.15 6.39
CA VAL A 183 -8.23 0.19 7.53
C VAL A 183 -6.95 0.92 7.16
N ASN A 184 -6.33 0.56 6.04
CA ASN A 184 -5.13 1.20 5.52
C ASN A 184 -5.34 2.70 5.24
N THR A 185 -6.53 3.09 4.74
CA THR A 185 -6.89 4.49 4.56
C THR A 185 -7.05 5.22 5.90
N MET A 186 -7.65 4.58 6.91
CA MET A 186 -7.75 5.16 8.25
C MET A 186 -6.36 5.39 8.85
N ASP A 187 -5.46 4.41 8.77
CA ASP A 187 -4.09 4.58 9.27
C ASP A 187 -3.39 5.75 8.58
N SER A 188 -3.46 5.82 7.26
CA SER A 188 -2.86 6.90 6.47
C SER A 188 -3.42 8.29 6.83
N MET A 189 -4.69 8.39 7.29
CA MET A 189 -5.32 9.67 7.62
C MET A 189 -5.21 10.06 9.08
N VAL A 190 -5.33 9.11 10.00
CA VAL A 190 -5.42 9.38 11.44
C VAL A 190 -4.41 8.60 12.28
N GLY A 191 -3.59 7.70 11.70
CA GLY A 191 -2.62 6.87 12.42
C GLY A 191 -1.36 7.60 12.91
N TYR A 192 -1.26 8.91 12.68
CA TYR A 192 -0.09 9.71 13.07
C TYR A 192 0.08 9.82 14.58
N LYS A 193 1.32 9.70 15.06
CA LYS A 193 1.70 9.88 16.48
C LYS A 193 1.94 11.36 16.83
N ASN A 194 0.98 12.23 16.47
CA ASN A 194 0.97 13.64 16.85
C ASN A 194 -0.11 13.92 17.90
N ASP A 195 -0.11 15.13 18.47
CA ASP A 195 -1.03 15.50 19.55
C ASP A 195 -2.51 15.33 19.15
N LYS A 196 -2.83 15.52 17.87
CA LYS A 196 -4.21 15.40 17.36
C LYS A 196 -4.68 13.94 17.29
N TYR A 197 -3.83 13.00 16.90
CA TYR A 197 -4.23 11.64 16.53
C TYR A 197 -3.69 10.53 17.44
N LEU A 198 -2.79 10.85 18.39
CA LEU A 198 -2.11 9.88 19.25
C LEU A 198 -3.06 8.88 19.91
N TYR A 199 -4.23 9.35 20.34
CA TYR A 199 -5.23 8.51 21.00
C TYR A 199 -6.32 8.04 20.04
N LEU A 200 -6.88 8.93 19.23
CA LEU A 200 -7.97 8.62 18.30
C LEU A 200 -7.52 7.62 17.20
N GLY A 201 -6.35 7.86 16.62
CA GLY A 201 -5.84 7.02 15.51
C GLY A 201 -5.22 5.70 15.95
N ARG A 202 -5.00 5.51 17.26
CA ARG A 202 -4.27 4.35 17.79
C ARG A 202 -4.91 3.00 17.45
N ALA A 203 -6.23 2.93 17.44
CA ALA A 203 -6.95 1.70 17.09
C ALA A 203 -6.77 1.36 15.59
N ALA A 204 -6.89 2.36 14.71
CA ALA A 204 -6.68 2.20 13.27
C ALA A 204 -5.25 1.77 12.95
N ALA A 205 -4.24 2.46 13.52
CA ALA A 205 -2.83 2.14 13.31
C ALA A 205 -2.47 0.72 13.78
N LYS A 206 -2.96 0.31 14.96
CA LYS A 206 -2.71 -1.06 15.43
C LYS A 206 -3.42 -2.12 14.60
N LEU A 207 -4.62 -1.85 14.12
CA LEU A 207 -5.33 -2.79 13.26
C LEU A 207 -4.62 -2.91 11.90
N ASP A 208 -4.15 -1.81 11.33
CA ASP A 208 -3.34 -1.81 10.11
C ASP A 208 -2.04 -2.60 10.30
N ASP A 209 -1.34 -2.39 11.42
CA ASP A 209 -0.14 -3.17 11.76
C ASP A 209 -0.42 -4.69 11.81
N VAL A 210 -1.58 -5.11 12.34
CA VAL A 210 -1.98 -6.53 12.39
C VAL A 210 -2.33 -7.06 11.00
N LEU A 211 -3.13 -6.31 10.24
CA LEU A 211 -3.56 -6.74 8.91
C LEU A 211 -2.39 -6.81 7.92
N ASN A 212 -1.42 -5.93 8.02
CA ASN A 212 -0.23 -5.95 7.18
C ASN A 212 0.86 -6.92 7.66
N PHE A 213 0.70 -7.56 8.83
CA PHE A 213 1.76 -8.40 9.40
C PHE A 213 2.16 -9.56 8.48
N ILE A 214 1.21 -10.34 7.98
CA ILE A 214 1.47 -11.45 7.07
C ILE A 214 1.78 -10.95 5.66
N PRO A 215 0.95 -10.09 5.03
CA PRO A 215 1.18 -9.63 3.67
C PRO A 215 2.55 -8.99 3.45
N SER A 216 3.02 -8.13 4.36
CA SER A 216 4.30 -7.45 4.21
C SER A 216 5.49 -8.40 4.20
N ARG A 217 5.46 -9.45 5.00
CA ARG A 217 6.51 -10.47 5.05
C ARG A 217 6.51 -11.37 3.83
N LEU A 218 5.32 -11.80 3.39
CA LEU A 218 5.17 -12.54 2.14
C LEU A 218 5.67 -11.71 0.95
N CYS A 219 5.25 -10.44 0.89
CA CYS A 219 5.69 -9.50 -0.14
C CYS A 219 7.21 -9.35 -0.15
N ALA A 220 7.84 -9.17 1.02
CA ALA A 220 9.29 -9.02 1.13
C ALA A 220 10.04 -10.25 0.60
N TRP A 221 9.62 -11.46 0.94
CA TRP A 221 10.25 -12.68 0.42
C TRP A 221 10.08 -12.84 -1.08
N ILE A 222 8.89 -12.51 -1.62
CA ILE A 222 8.64 -12.54 -3.06
C ILE A 222 9.45 -11.45 -3.77
N MET A 223 9.59 -10.27 -3.17
CA MET A 223 10.40 -9.18 -3.70
C MET A 223 11.90 -9.55 -3.71
N ILE A 224 12.40 -10.26 -2.68
CA ILE A 224 13.75 -10.85 -2.70
C ILE A 224 13.90 -11.82 -3.88
N PHE A 225 12.94 -12.74 -4.06
CA PHE A 225 12.96 -13.65 -5.20
C PHE A 225 12.94 -12.90 -6.53
N ALA A 226 12.11 -11.87 -6.68
CA ALA A 226 12.06 -11.01 -7.85
C ALA A 226 13.41 -10.31 -8.14
N ALA A 227 14.17 -9.95 -7.08
CA ALA A 227 15.50 -9.36 -7.20
C ALA A 227 16.58 -10.37 -7.61
N TYR A 228 16.39 -11.66 -7.38
CA TYR A 228 17.28 -12.71 -7.87
C TYR A 228 17.08 -13.05 -9.35
N LEU A 229 15.92 -12.73 -9.92
CA LEU A 229 15.65 -13.02 -11.32
C LEU A 229 16.56 -12.19 -12.23
N PRO A 230 17.05 -12.77 -13.33
CA PRO A 230 17.89 -12.06 -14.28
C PRO A 230 17.29 -10.74 -14.73
N SER A 231 18.11 -9.69 -14.79
CA SER A 231 17.72 -8.36 -15.29
C SER A 231 18.78 -7.86 -16.28
N LYS A 232 18.32 -7.08 -17.27
CA LYS A 232 19.26 -6.39 -18.17
C LYS A 232 20.14 -5.47 -17.31
N GLY A 233 21.46 -5.60 -17.45
CA GLY A 233 22.43 -4.74 -16.75
C GLY A 233 22.60 -5.02 -15.25
N HIS A 234 22.22 -6.19 -14.73
CA HIS A 234 22.36 -6.56 -13.31
C HIS A 234 21.84 -5.48 -12.34
N GLU A 235 20.64 -4.96 -12.63
CA GLU A 235 20.05 -3.85 -11.88
C GLU A 235 19.80 -4.15 -10.40
N PHE A 236 19.58 -5.42 -10.05
CA PHE A 236 19.24 -5.84 -8.69
C PHE A 236 20.27 -6.80 -8.14
N ASP A 237 20.56 -6.62 -6.86
CA ASP A 237 21.40 -7.54 -6.07
C ASP A 237 20.51 -8.32 -5.09
N GLY A 238 20.06 -9.51 -5.53
CA GLY A 238 19.19 -10.37 -4.71
C GLY A 238 19.89 -10.89 -3.45
N LYS A 239 21.21 -11.11 -3.47
CA LYS A 239 21.97 -11.52 -2.29
C LYS A 239 22.01 -10.41 -1.24
N ASN A 240 22.31 -9.20 -1.68
CA ASN A 240 22.32 -8.04 -0.79
C ASN A 240 20.90 -7.67 -0.33
N ALA A 241 19.88 -7.81 -1.18
CA ALA A 241 18.46 -7.65 -0.80
C ALA A 241 18.10 -8.54 0.40
N LYS A 242 18.43 -9.84 0.34
CA LYS A 242 18.21 -10.79 1.43
C LYS A 242 19.02 -10.43 2.68
N LYS A 243 20.30 -10.05 2.53
CA LYS A 243 21.17 -9.63 3.64
C LYS A 243 20.58 -8.45 4.39
N ILE A 244 20.23 -7.38 3.67
CA ILE A 244 19.68 -6.15 4.25
C ILE A 244 18.31 -6.40 4.88
N PHE A 245 17.43 -7.16 4.23
CA PHE A 245 16.15 -7.56 4.79
C PHE A 245 16.31 -8.25 6.16
N LEU A 246 17.18 -9.22 6.28
CA LEU A 246 17.37 -9.95 7.55
C LEU A 246 17.93 -9.05 8.66
N ARG A 247 18.73 -8.03 8.32
CA ARG A 247 19.34 -7.10 9.26
C ARG A 247 18.40 -5.95 9.65
N ASP A 248 17.73 -5.32 8.67
CA ASP A 248 17.13 -3.99 8.81
C ASP A 248 15.59 -3.99 8.80
N ARG A 249 14.93 -5.11 8.56
CA ARG A 249 13.47 -5.20 8.45
C ARG A 249 12.66 -4.70 9.66
N PHE A 250 13.31 -4.36 10.75
CA PHE A 250 12.72 -3.80 11.97
C PHE A 250 13.21 -2.36 12.24
N ASN A 251 13.87 -1.71 11.28
CA ASN A 251 14.39 -0.36 11.43
C ASN A 251 13.36 0.73 11.09
N HIS A 252 12.07 0.46 11.26
CA HIS A 252 10.98 1.41 11.08
C HIS A 252 10.04 1.42 12.28
N ALA A 253 9.29 2.53 12.47
CA ALA A 253 8.32 2.67 13.56
C ALA A 253 7.08 1.77 13.38
N SER A 254 6.67 1.50 12.13
CA SER A 254 5.74 0.42 11.78
C SER A 254 6.51 -0.90 11.67
N PRO A 255 5.98 -2.02 12.17
CA PRO A 255 6.62 -3.34 12.04
C PRO A 255 6.59 -3.90 10.61
N ASN A 256 5.91 -3.22 9.69
CA ASN A 256 5.60 -3.69 8.34
C ASN A 256 6.35 -2.93 7.24
N SER A 257 6.49 -1.60 7.33
CA SER A 257 7.06 -0.75 6.28
C SER A 257 8.49 -1.16 5.90
N ALA A 258 9.36 -1.38 6.90
CA ALA A 258 10.74 -1.77 6.65
C ALA A 258 10.89 -3.18 6.04
N GLN A 259 9.83 -4.00 5.97
CA GLN A 259 9.92 -5.32 5.35
C GLN A 259 10.30 -5.18 3.86
N THR A 260 9.55 -4.41 3.11
CA THR A 260 9.77 -4.18 1.68
C THR A 260 10.81 -3.08 1.40
N GLU A 261 10.87 -2.04 2.24
CA GLU A 261 11.89 -0.99 2.11
C GLU A 261 13.31 -1.56 2.24
N SER A 262 13.55 -2.48 3.19
CA SER A 262 14.86 -3.10 3.38
C SER A 262 15.25 -3.99 2.20
N VAL A 263 14.30 -4.70 1.60
CA VAL A 263 14.53 -5.45 0.37
C VAL A 263 14.92 -4.52 -0.78
N CYS A 264 14.17 -3.42 -0.95
CA CYS A 264 14.42 -2.46 -2.01
C CYS A 264 15.78 -1.78 -1.84
N ALA A 265 16.11 -1.31 -0.62
CA ALA A 265 17.41 -0.72 -0.30
C ALA A 265 18.57 -1.68 -0.63
N GLY A 266 18.44 -2.94 -0.22
CA GLY A 266 19.44 -3.97 -0.49
C GLY A 266 19.54 -4.32 -1.97
N ALA A 267 18.43 -4.49 -2.66
CA ALA A 267 18.39 -4.79 -4.09
C ALA A 267 19.04 -3.69 -4.93
N LEU A 268 18.80 -2.44 -4.57
CA LEU A 268 19.37 -1.26 -5.24
C LEU A 268 20.77 -0.88 -4.74
N ARG A 269 21.26 -1.48 -3.65
CA ARG A 269 22.57 -1.18 -3.03
C ARG A 269 22.69 0.26 -2.56
N VAL A 270 21.60 0.82 -2.01
CA VAL A 270 21.49 2.19 -1.53
C VAL A 270 21.07 2.24 -0.06
N ARG A 271 21.32 3.38 0.58
CA ARG A 271 20.85 3.67 1.93
C ARG A 271 19.62 4.55 1.89
N LEU A 272 18.50 4.04 2.42
CA LEU A 272 17.20 4.70 2.54
C LEU A 272 16.91 5.09 4.00
N ALA A 273 15.74 5.66 4.24
CA ALA A 273 15.26 6.14 5.52
C ALA A 273 16.21 7.19 6.15
N GLY A 274 16.36 7.17 7.48
CA GLY A 274 17.03 8.23 8.23
C GLY A 274 16.06 9.29 8.71
N ASP A 275 16.58 10.33 9.33
CA ASP A 275 15.81 11.41 9.94
C ASP A 275 14.88 12.08 8.93
N ALA A 276 13.65 12.39 9.35
CA ALA A 276 12.65 13.01 8.49
C ALA A 276 11.79 14.02 9.27
N TRP A 277 11.34 15.06 8.57
CA TRP A 277 10.47 16.08 9.14
C TRP A 277 9.01 15.71 8.97
N TYR A 278 8.23 15.83 10.04
CA TYR A 278 6.79 15.63 10.06
C TYR A 278 6.13 16.74 10.88
N PHE A 279 5.23 17.50 10.25
CA PHE A 279 4.52 18.61 10.90
C PHE A 279 5.48 19.61 11.58
N GLY A 280 6.59 19.94 10.92
CA GLY A 280 7.62 20.86 11.43
C GLY A 280 8.50 20.30 12.55
N LYS A 281 8.38 19.01 12.90
CA LYS A 281 9.21 18.35 13.92
C LYS A 281 10.13 17.32 13.27
N LEU A 282 11.43 17.33 13.64
CA LEU A 282 12.40 16.33 13.21
C LEU A 282 12.17 15.01 13.98
N VAL A 283 11.88 13.95 13.26
CA VAL A 283 11.73 12.59 13.80
C VAL A 283 12.98 11.79 13.45
N LYS A 284 13.72 11.38 14.48
CA LYS A 284 14.90 10.52 14.30
C LYS A 284 14.47 9.12 13.91
N LYS A 285 15.06 8.60 12.83
CA LYS A 285 14.81 7.25 12.31
C LYS A 285 16.12 6.55 12.01
N LYS A 286 16.13 5.23 12.16
CA LYS A 286 17.26 4.41 11.73
C LYS A 286 17.36 4.41 10.20
N TYR A 287 18.57 4.28 9.69
CA TYR A 287 18.79 4.00 8.27
C TYR A 287 18.45 2.55 7.92
N ILE A 288 18.13 2.35 6.66
CA ILE A 288 17.82 1.04 6.05
C ILE A 288 18.75 0.87 4.84
N GLY A 289 19.52 -0.23 4.81
CA GLY A 289 20.49 -0.50 3.76
C GLY A 289 21.87 0.10 4.03
N ASP A 290 22.79 -0.19 3.12
CA ASP A 290 24.16 0.27 3.14
C ASP A 290 24.39 1.32 2.03
N ASP A 291 25.29 2.27 2.28
CA ASP A 291 25.65 3.34 1.32
C ASP A 291 26.72 2.83 0.34
N LEU A 292 26.36 1.80 -0.46
CA LEU A 292 27.30 1.18 -1.40
C LEU A 292 27.46 2.02 -2.69
N ARG A 293 26.48 2.86 -2.98
CA ARG A 293 26.49 3.87 -4.04
C ARG A 293 25.53 5.00 -3.69
N PRO A 294 25.70 6.19 -4.27
CA PRO A 294 24.75 7.28 -4.09
C PRO A 294 23.38 6.91 -4.66
N VAL A 295 22.32 7.43 -4.01
CA VAL A 295 20.96 7.37 -4.54
C VAL A 295 20.84 8.34 -5.72
N GLU A 296 20.25 7.90 -6.80
CA GLU A 296 20.06 8.67 -8.03
C GLU A 296 18.62 8.59 -8.53
N PRO A 297 18.12 9.56 -9.31
CA PRO A 297 16.73 9.55 -9.80
C PRO A 297 16.32 8.26 -10.51
N GLU A 298 17.26 7.57 -11.18
CA GLU A 298 17.02 6.27 -11.83
C GLU A 298 16.56 5.18 -10.85
N ASP A 299 16.80 5.35 -9.55
CA ASP A 299 16.35 4.38 -8.55
C ASP A 299 14.83 4.35 -8.41
N ILE A 300 14.13 5.43 -8.74
CA ILE A 300 12.67 5.44 -8.84
C ILE A 300 12.20 4.49 -9.94
N ARG A 301 12.86 4.49 -11.11
CA ARG A 301 12.56 3.55 -12.19
C ARG A 301 12.89 2.11 -11.83
N ARG A 302 14.02 1.89 -11.16
CA ARG A 302 14.43 0.56 -10.68
C ARG A 302 13.42 0.03 -9.64
N ALA A 303 13.03 0.85 -8.67
CA ALA A 303 12.02 0.49 -7.67
C ALA A 303 10.68 0.10 -8.34
N ASN A 304 10.22 0.85 -9.35
CA ASN A 304 9.04 0.51 -10.11
C ASN A 304 9.18 -0.82 -10.89
N ARG A 305 10.35 -1.10 -11.46
CA ARG A 305 10.58 -2.41 -12.10
C ARG A 305 10.52 -3.56 -11.10
N LEU A 306 11.03 -3.35 -9.89
CA LEU A 306 10.95 -4.35 -8.81
C LEU A 306 9.51 -4.52 -8.34
N LEU A 307 8.74 -3.45 -8.18
CA LEU A 307 7.30 -3.45 -7.92
C LEU A 307 6.56 -4.33 -8.94
N TYR A 308 6.75 -4.05 -10.24
CA TYR A 308 6.07 -4.79 -11.31
C TYR A 308 6.40 -6.28 -11.31
N ARG A 309 7.69 -6.63 -11.17
CA ARG A 309 8.12 -8.04 -11.07
C ARG A 309 7.45 -8.74 -9.89
N THR A 310 7.48 -8.09 -8.74
CA THR A 310 6.87 -8.62 -7.50
C THR A 310 5.37 -8.81 -7.68
N SER A 311 4.67 -7.84 -8.29
CA SER A 311 3.23 -7.89 -8.51
C SER A 311 2.81 -9.05 -9.42
N TRP A 312 3.55 -9.30 -10.50
CA TRP A 312 3.27 -10.42 -11.40
C TRP A 312 3.53 -11.78 -10.76
N ILE A 313 4.59 -11.90 -9.95
CA ILE A 313 4.87 -13.15 -9.22
C ILE A 313 3.77 -13.39 -8.17
N LEU A 314 3.35 -12.35 -7.44
CA LEU A 314 2.24 -12.43 -6.49
C LEU A 314 0.95 -12.88 -7.16
N MET A 315 0.62 -12.32 -8.34
CA MET A 315 -0.56 -12.74 -9.10
C MET A 315 -0.47 -14.21 -9.55
N GLY A 316 0.72 -14.65 -9.99
CA GLY A 316 0.96 -16.05 -10.34
C GLY A 316 0.79 -17.00 -9.14
N ILE A 317 1.30 -16.62 -7.96
CA ILE A 317 1.10 -17.39 -6.71
C ILE A 317 -0.38 -17.44 -6.33
N CYS A 318 -1.10 -16.32 -6.43
CA CYS A 318 -2.53 -16.27 -6.18
C CYS A 318 -3.30 -17.22 -7.13
N ALA A 319 -2.94 -17.24 -8.40
CA ALA A 319 -3.57 -18.13 -9.37
C ALA A 319 -3.36 -19.61 -9.03
N VAL A 320 -2.15 -19.99 -8.65
CA VAL A 320 -1.84 -21.36 -8.21
C VAL A 320 -2.60 -21.72 -6.93
N TRP A 321 -2.67 -20.78 -5.98
CA TRP A 321 -3.42 -20.97 -4.73
C TRP A 321 -4.90 -21.21 -4.99
N GLU A 322 -5.57 -20.36 -5.77
CA GLU A 322 -7.00 -20.49 -6.05
C GLU A 322 -7.32 -21.77 -6.82
N ALA A 323 -6.47 -22.15 -7.80
CA ALA A 323 -6.61 -23.41 -8.51
C ALA A 323 -6.44 -24.63 -7.59
N ALA A 324 -5.48 -24.60 -6.68
CA ALA A 324 -5.28 -25.68 -5.70
C ALA A 324 -6.46 -25.79 -4.74
N MET A 325 -6.99 -24.67 -4.24
CA MET A 325 -8.16 -24.64 -3.35
C MET A 325 -9.44 -25.13 -4.05
N GLU A 326 -9.59 -24.85 -5.36
CA GLU A 326 -10.70 -25.39 -6.15
C GLU A 326 -10.63 -26.93 -6.27
N ILE A 327 -9.43 -27.47 -6.53
CA ILE A 327 -9.23 -28.91 -6.61
C ILE A 327 -9.55 -29.56 -5.25
N LEU A 328 -9.02 -29.01 -4.15
CA LEU A 328 -9.25 -29.54 -2.80
C LEU A 328 -10.71 -29.48 -2.38
N SER A 329 -11.48 -28.50 -2.86
CA SER A 329 -12.91 -28.38 -2.54
C SER A 329 -13.79 -29.44 -3.22
N LYS A 330 -13.23 -30.15 -4.23
CA LYS A 330 -13.92 -31.20 -5.01
C LYS A 330 -13.55 -32.63 -4.58
N LEU A 331 -12.50 -32.72 -3.72
CA LEU A 331 -12.10 -34.00 -3.09
C LEU A 331 -12.88 -34.24 -1.78
#